data_e2959853e9852b669c8cfae0a173df5b
#
_entry.id   e2959853e9852b669c8cfae0a173df5b
#
_cell.length_a   1.000
_cell.length_b   1.000
_cell.length_c   1.000
_cell.angle_alpha   90.00
_cell.angle_beta   90.00
_cell.angle_gamma   90.00
#
_symmetry.space_group_name_H-M   'P 1'
#
loop_
_entity.id
_entity.type
_entity.pdbx_description
1 polymer ?
#
loop_
_entity_poly.entity_id
_entity_poly.type
_entity_poly.pdbx_seq_one_letter_code
_entity_poly.pdbx_strand_id
1 'polypeptide(L)'
;MGAFYETIPQSLFKWILEQRMFWVSTAPLSASGHINISPKGGDYFGVLDERTFWYLDLTGSGSETIAHLYEPGNGRITVMFNAFQGPPRILRIFGNGRVLESGTSGFDEFVKKNDVKTIPGSRAIVLVDVHQVGTSCGFSVPFYEYKEHRTTLNERFERMDERFKQGNEKESMPRYWALKNSWSMDGLPALHIAQKTRKEQQIEPLKKMVGPLAPTHYQNSHRYGLEQLLLAVFVTVIITAFVTTYGLDTARGIATRIPADASRMVQAPLRTVI
;
A
#
# COMPACT_ATOMS: atom_id res chain seq x y z
N MET A 1 12.47 -23.53 -28.04
CA MET A 1 12.76 -24.12 -26.72
C MET A 1 13.04 -23.01 -25.74
N GLY A 2 12.66 -23.19 -24.48
CA GLY A 2 12.97 -22.24 -23.43
C GLY A 2 14.45 -22.27 -23.03
N ALA A 3 15.01 -21.17 -22.60
CA ALA A 3 16.36 -21.07 -22.07
C ALA A 3 16.34 -20.22 -20.81
N PHE A 4 17.25 -20.52 -19.88
CA PHE A 4 17.42 -19.77 -18.63
C PHE A 4 18.84 -19.24 -18.54
N TYR A 5 18.97 -18.05 -17.98
CA TYR A 5 20.24 -17.33 -17.83
C TYR A 5 20.28 -16.70 -16.42
N GLU A 6 21.47 -16.59 -15.84
CA GLU A 6 21.67 -15.91 -14.55
C GLU A 6 21.53 -14.38 -14.66
N THR A 7 21.78 -13.85 -15.87
CA THR A 7 21.77 -12.43 -16.17
C THR A 7 21.01 -12.16 -17.45
N ILE A 8 20.72 -10.92 -17.76
CA ILE A 8 20.12 -10.52 -19.04
C ILE A 8 21.20 -10.65 -20.13
N PRO A 9 21.05 -11.58 -21.09
CA PRO A 9 22.02 -11.67 -22.20
C PRO A 9 22.06 -10.35 -22.98
N GLN A 10 23.24 -9.86 -23.30
CA GLN A 10 23.42 -8.62 -24.07
C GLN A 10 22.68 -8.66 -25.41
N SER A 11 22.61 -9.82 -26.05
CA SER A 11 21.84 -10.03 -27.27
C SER A 11 20.33 -9.77 -27.14
N LEU A 12 19.80 -9.72 -25.91
CA LEU A 12 18.38 -9.45 -25.63
C LEU A 12 18.10 -8.00 -25.23
N PHE A 13 19.11 -7.17 -24.95
CA PHE A 13 18.93 -5.77 -24.57
C PHE A 13 18.11 -5.00 -25.59
N LYS A 14 18.53 -5.06 -26.85
CA LYS A 14 17.81 -4.40 -27.95
C LYS A 14 16.37 -4.90 -28.05
N TRP A 15 16.15 -6.21 -28.00
CA TRP A 15 14.81 -6.78 -28.06
C TRP A 15 13.91 -6.32 -26.90
N ILE A 16 14.44 -6.26 -25.67
CA ILE A 16 13.71 -5.74 -24.50
C ILE A 16 13.28 -4.28 -24.74
N LEU A 17 14.21 -3.44 -25.17
CA LEU A 17 13.98 -2.00 -25.38
C LEU A 17 13.04 -1.69 -26.56
N GLU A 18 12.87 -2.61 -27.50
CA GLU A 18 11.92 -2.50 -28.60
C GLU A 18 10.48 -2.83 -28.21
N GLN A 19 10.25 -3.43 -27.01
CA GLN A 19 8.89 -3.76 -26.60
C GLN A 19 8.12 -2.52 -26.17
N ARG A 20 6.85 -2.43 -26.56
CA ARG A 20 5.97 -1.28 -26.29
C ARG A 20 5.27 -1.35 -24.94
N MET A 21 5.25 -2.51 -24.34
CA MET A 21 4.71 -2.74 -23.01
C MET A 21 5.34 -3.97 -22.35
N PHE A 22 5.25 -4.01 -21.04
CA PHE A 22 5.64 -5.15 -20.23
C PHE A 22 4.69 -5.30 -19.04
N TRP A 23 4.79 -6.40 -18.35
CA TRP A 23 4.00 -6.73 -17.19
C TRP A 23 4.91 -6.79 -15.97
N VAL A 24 4.44 -6.23 -14.86
CA VAL A 24 5.11 -6.34 -13.57
C VAL A 24 4.22 -7.16 -12.65
N SER A 25 4.78 -8.21 -12.06
CA SER A 25 4.10 -9.04 -11.08
C SER A 25 4.86 -9.03 -9.75
N THR A 26 4.12 -8.88 -8.67
CA THR A 26 4.59 -8.96 -7.29
C THR A 26 3.54 -9.64 -6.43
N ALA A 27 3.95 -10.17 -5.28
CA ALA A 27 3.04 -10.78 -4.32
C ALA A 27 3.48 -10.41 -2.91
N PRO A 28 2.56 -10.28 -1.94
CA PRO A 28 2.92 -10.15 -0.54
C PRO A 28 3.49 -11.48 0.00
N LEU A 29 4.05 -11.46 1.20
CA LEU A 29 4.51 -12.67 1.89
C LEU A 29 3.34 -13.49 2.43
N SER A 30 2.24 -12.84 2.77
CA SER A 30 1.04 -13.53 3.25
C SER A 30 0.43 -14.41 2.17
N ALA A 31 0.19 -15.68 2.50
CA ALA A 31 -0.46 -16.63 1.60
C ALA A 31 -1.92 -16.25 1.26
N SER A 32 -2.56 -15.42 2.09
CA SER A 32 -3.92 -14.89 1.86
C SER A 32 -3.94 -13.56 1.10
N GLY A 33 -2.77 -12.98 0.79
CA GLY A 33 -2.69 -11.74 0.06
C GLY A 33 -2.83 -11.92 -1.46
N HIS A 34 -3.07 -10.83 -2.15
CA HIS A 34 -3.39 -10.84 -3.58
C HIS A 34 -2.13 -10.64 -4.44
N ILE A 35 -1.98 -11.50 -5.44
CA ILE A 35 -0.95 -11.33 -6.46
C ILE A 35 -1.30 -10.13 -7.33
N ASN A 36 -0.37 -9.19 -7.45
CA ASN A 36 -0.50 -8.05 -8.34
C ASN A 36 0.10 -8.35 -9.70
N ILE A 37 -0.61 -7.99 -10.76
CA ILE A 37 -0.12 -7.95 -12.13
C ILE A 37 -0.50 -6.61 -12.74
N SER A 38 0.50 -5.83 -13.16
CA SER A 38 0.32 -4.49 -13.70
C SER A 38 0.95 -4.36 -15.09
N PRO A 39 0.20 -3.99 -16.13
CA PRO A 39 0.77 -3.61 -17.41
C PRO A 39 1.48 -2.25 -17.29
N LYS A 40 2.62 -2.12 -17.92
CA LYS A 40 3.41 -0.89 -18.03
C LYS A 40 3.67 -0.62 -19.50
N GLY A 41 3.44 0.59 -19.93
CA GLY A 41 3.65 1.06 -21.30
C GLY A 41 4.42 2.37 -21.34
N GLY A 42 4.79 2.80 -22.54
CA GLY A 42 5.61 3.99 -22.75
C GLY A 42 7.11 3.70 -22.68
N ASP A 43 7.90 4.68 -23.09
CA ASP A 43 9.36 4.58 -23.16
C ASP A 43 9.98 5.00 -21.80
N TYR A 44 9.49 4.38 -20.71
CA TYR A 44 9.82 4.73 -19.33
C TYR A 44 10.57 3.59 -18.62
N PHE A 45 11.41 2.85 -19.33
CA PHE A 45 12.17 1.72 -18.76
C PHE A 45 13.50 1.56 -19.49
N GLY A 46 14.41 0.78 -18.90
CA GLY A 46 15.70 0.51 -19.47
C GLY A 46 16.44 -0.66 -18.84
N VAL A 47 17.54 -1.05 -19.49
CA VAL A 47 18.51 -2.02 -19.00
C VAL A 47 19.81 -1.26 -18.82
N LEU A 48 20.30 -1.17 -17.56
CA LEU A 48 21.57 -0.48 -17.28
C LEU A 48 22.77 -1.38 -17.57
N ASP A 49 22.65 -2.62 -17.19
CA ASP A 49 23.64 -3.67 -17.36
C ASP A 49 22.96 -5.06 -17.34
N GLU A 50 23.74 -6.12 -17.37
CA GLU A 50 23.24 -7.50 -17.40
C GLU A 50 22.47 -7.91 -16.13
N ARG A 51 22.63 -7.15 -15.02
CA ARG A 51 21.99 -7.43 -13.73
C ARG A 51 21.00 -6.38 -13.29
N THR A 52 20.80 -5.31 -14.06
CA THR A 52 19.95 -4.19 -13.63
C THR A 52 18.96 -3.79 -14.72
N PHE A 53 17.70 -4.09 -14.46
CA PHE A 53 16.55 -3.54 -15.17
C PHE A 53 15.91 -2.43 -14.33
N TRP A 54 15.35 -1.40 -14.98
CA TRP A 54 14.62 -0.34 -14.29
C TRP A 54 13.40 0.12 -15.06
N TYR A 55 12.44 0.70 -14.34
CA TYR A 55 11.34 1.43 -14.95
C TYR A 55 10.88 2.60 -14.07
N LEU A 56 10.38 3.66 -14.74
CA LEU A 56 9.72 4.78 -14.09
C LEU A 56 8.27 4.39 -13.80
N ASP A 57 7.91 4.35 -12.52
CA ASP A 57 6.57 4.01 -12.10
C ASP A 57 5.70 5.26 -12.07
N LEU A 58 4.76 5.32 -13.00
CA LEU A 58 3.83 6.44 -13.13
C LEU A 58 2.66 6.29 -12.16
N THR A 59 2.17 7.42 -11.69
CA THR A 59 1.04 7.48 -10.75
C THR A 59 -0.20 6.82 -11.34
N GLY A 60 -0.76 5.91 -10.58
CA GLY A 60 -2.05 5.27 -10.80
C GLY A 60 -2.82 5.18 -9.49
N SER A 61 -3.98 4.53 -9.50
CA SER A 61 -4.78 4.30 -8.29
C SER A 61 -4.20 3.17 -7.41
N GLY A 62 -3.43 2.24 -7.99
CA GLY A 62 -2.78 1.13 -7.30
C GLY A 62 -1.39 1.49 -6.77
N SER A 63 -0.96 0.81 -5.72
CA SER A 63 0.39 0.90 -5.15
C SER A 63 0.92 -0.46 -4.68
N GLU A 64 0.33 -1.52 -5.20
CA GLU A 64 0.58 -2.91 -4.77
C GLU A 64 2.05 -3.29 -4.97
N THR A 65 2.63 -3.01 -6.14
CA THR A 65 4.05 -3.28 -6.41
C THR A 65 4.96 -2.65 -5.35
N ILE A 66 4.79 -1.35 -5.09
CA ILE A 66 5.62 -0.63 -4.11
C ILE A 66 5.43 -1.19 -2.71
N ALA A 67 4.18 -1.47 -2.30
CA ALA A 67 3.88 -2.05 -1.01
C ALA A 67 4.52 -3.43 -0.81
N HIS A 68 4.47 -4.29 -1.82
CA HIS A 68 5.10 -5.61 -1.77
C HIS A 68 6.64 -5.52 -1.74
N LEU A 69 7.23 -4.54 -2.43
CA LEU A 69 8.67 -4.33 -2.40
C LEU A 69 9.16 -3.74 -1.06
N TYR A 70 8.32 -3.01 -0.36
CA TYR A 70 8.60 -2.47 0.97
C TYR A 70 8.29 -3.43 2.12
N GLU A 71 7.57 -4.50 1.86
CA GLU A 71 7.27 -5.50 2.88
C GLU A 71 8.58 -6.15 3.37
N PRO A 72 8.90 -6.09 4.68
CA PRO A 72 10.15 -6.62 5.20
C PRO A 72 10.35 -8.10 4.87
N GLY A 73 11.49 -8.45 4.29
CA GLY A 73 11.81 -9.82 3.85
C GLY A 73 11.23 -10.20 2.48
N ASN A 74 10.54 -9.28 1.80
CA ASN A 74 10.05 -9.46 0.43
C ASN A 74 11.06 -8.87 -0.59
N GLY A 75 10.56 -8.22 -1.60
CA GLY A 75 11.34 -7.65 -2.71
C GLY A 75 11.16 -8.42 -4.00
N ARG A 76 10.46 -9.56 -3.98
CA ARG A 76 10.27 -10.42 -5.17
C ARG A 76 9.49 -9.71 -6.25
N ILE A 77 10.07 -9.67 -7.45
CA ILE A 77 9.46 -9.05 -8.62
C ILE A 77 9.73 -9.87 -9.87
N THR A 78 8.73 -9.97 -10.73
CA THR A 78 8.89 -10.54 -12.08
C THR A 78 8.46 -9.48 -13.08
N VAL A 79 9.32 -9.25 -14.07
CA VAL A 79 9.00 -8.44 -15.24
C VAL A 79 8.87 -9.35 -16.46
N MET A 80 7.76 -9.25 -17.20
CA MET A 80 7.51 -10.10 -18.35
C MET A 80 7.27 -9.27 -19.60
N PHE A 81 7.94 -9.63 -20.67
CA PHE A 81 7.75 -9.12 -22.03
C PHE A 81 7.21 -10.20 -22.94
N ASN A 82 6.38 -9.84 -23.88
CA ASN A 82 5.97 -10.72 -24.97
C ASN A 82 6.04 -10.00 -26.30
N ALA A 83 6.49 -10.75 -27.33
CA ALA A 83 6.45 -10.27 -28.69
C ALA A 83 5.01 -10.29 -29.19
N PHE A 84 4.46 -9.12 -29.50
CA PHE A 84 3.19 -8.98 -30.22
C PHE A 84 3.38 -8.87 -31.74
N GLN A 85 4.61 -8.63 -32.16
CA GLN A 85 5.04 -8.54 -33.56
C GLN A 85 6.35 -9.31 -33.75
N GLY A 86 6.62 -9.75 -34.96
CA GLY A 86 7.83 -10.49 -35.29
C GLY A 86 7.87 -11.92 -34.72
N PRO A 87 9.07 -12.50 -34.55
CA PRO A 87 9.21 -13.86 -34.05
C PRO A 87 8.65 -14.00 -32.62
N PRO A 88 7.88 -15.08 -32.35
CA PRO A 88 7.22 -15.27 -31.06
C PRO A 88 8.26 -15.49 -29.95
N ARG A 89 8.15 -14.72 -28.88
CA ARG A 89 9.02 -14.82 -27.70
C ARG A 89 8.30 -14.29 -26.47
N ILE A 90 8.49 -14.98 -25.35
CA ILE A 90 8.21 -14.47 -24.01
C ILE A 90 9.55 -14.42 -23.29
N LEU A 91 9.82 -13.32 -22.57
CA LEU A 91 10.97 -13.15 -21.70
C LEU A 91 10.48 -12.76 -20.31
N ARG A 92 11.02 -13.40 -19.28
CA ARG A 92 10.78 -13.07 -17.88
C ARG A 92 12.09 -12.72 -17.20
N ILE A 93 12.10 -11.60 -16.51
CA ILE A 93 13.18 -11.18 -15.60
C ILE A 93 12.69 -11.44 -14.19
N PHE A 94 13.45 -12.21 -13.42
CA PHE A 94 13.20 -12.46 -12.01
C PHE A 94 14.26 -11.74 -11.19
N GLY A 95 13.85 -11.01 -10.15
CA GLY A 95 14.78 -10.22 -9.37
C GLY A 95 14.22 -9.78 -8.04
N ASN A 96 15.02 -8.95 -7.38
CA ASN A 96 14.63 -8.19 -6.19
C ASN A 96 14.46 -6.71 -6.57
N GLY A 97 13.28 -6.18 -6.28
CA GLY A 97 12.94 -4.79 -6.59
C GLY A 97 13.34 -3.83 -5.47
N ARG A 98 13.87 -2.68 -5.85
CA ARG A 98 14.12 -1.53 -4.96
C ARG A 98 13.40 -0.30 -5.50
N VAL A 99 12.86 0.53 -4.61
CA VAL A 99 12.05 1.70 -4.97
C VAL A 99 12.80 2.96 -4.60
N LEU A 100 12.95 3.87 -5.57
CA LEU A 100 13.43 5.24 -5.36
C LEU A 100 12.22 6.16 -5.53
N GLU A 101 11.72 6.72 -4.44
CA GLU A 101 10.54 7.61 -4.49
C GLU A 101 10.91 9.01 -4.99
N SER A 102 10.02 9.60 -5.78
CA SER A 102 10.11 11.00 -6.19
C SER A 102 10.23 11.93 -4.97
N GLY A 103 11.12 12.90 -5.06
CA GLY A 103 11.44 13.80 -3.94
C GLY A 103 12.48 13.26 -2.96
N THR A 104 13.15 12.15 -3.30
CA THR A 104 14.31 11.66 -2.56
C THR A 104 15.60 11.86 -3.37
N SER A 105 16.75 12.03 -2.67
CA SER A 105 18.06 12.18 -3.33
C SER A 105 18.37 11.01 -4.27
N GLY A 106 18.04 9.79 -3.88
CA GLY A 106 18.25 8.60 -4.72
C GLY A 106 17.47 8.63 -6.03
N PHE A 107 16.24 9.17 -6.02
CA PHE A 107 15.48 9.38 -7.26
C PHE A 107 16.15 10.43 -8.15
N ASP A 108 16.49 11.59 -7.58
CA ASP A 108 17.05 12.71 -8.32
C ASP A 108 18.44 12.38 -8.91
N GLU A 109 19.27 11.67 -8.16
CA GLU A 109 20.57 11.17 -8.61
C GLU A 109 20.42 10.16 -9.77
N PHE A 110 19.47 9.23 -9.66
CA PHE A 110 19.21 8.28 -10.73
C PHE A 110 18.71 8.94 -12.00
N VAL A 111 17.75 9.86 -11.89
CA VAL A 111 17.21 10.65 -13.00
C VAL A 111 18.32 11.40 -13.72
N LYS A 112 19.15 12.11 -12.96
CA LYS A 112 20.28 12.89 -13.51
C LYS A 112 21.34 12.00 -14.17
N LYS A 113 21.73 10.92 -13.50
CA LYS A 113 22.80 10.02 -14.00
C LYS A 113 22.41 9.31 -15.30
N ASN A 114 21.15 8.96 -15.45
CA ASN A 114 20.66 8.14 -16.57
C ASN A 114 19.82 8.91 -17.58
N ASP A 115 19.78 10.24 -17.48
CA ASP A 115 18.99 11.16 -18.35
C ASP A 115 17.52 10.71 -18.50
N VAL A 116 16.90 10.34 -17.37
CA VAL A 116 15.50 9.85 -17.38
C VAL A 116 14.53 11.01 -17.54
N LYS A 117 13.70 10.95 -18.56
CA LYS A 117 12.64 11.95 -18.77
C LYS A 117 11.48 11.68 -17.79
N THR A 118 11.33 12.58 -16.82
CA THR A 118 10.21 12.54 -15.86
C THR A 118 9.04 13.38 -16.36
N ILE A 119 7.85 13.03 -15.89
CA ILE A 119 6.61 13.78 -16.13
C ILE A 119 5.93 14.10 -14.80
N PRO A 120 4.97 15.05 -14.74
CA PRO A 120 4.20 15.32 -13.53
C PRO A 120 3.59 14.06 -12.97
N GLY A 121 3.46 13.23 -12.58
CA GLY A 121 2.95 11.91 -12.17
C GLY A 121 4.02 10.85 -12.01
N SER A 122 5.30 11.15 -12.23
CA SER A 122 6.40 10.23 -11.93
C SER A 122 6.53 10.09 -10.42
N ARG A 123 6.15 8.94 -9.85
CA ARG A 123 6.12 8.75 -8.39
C ARG A 123 7.30 7.97 -7.83
N ALA A 124 7.90 7.11 -8.64
CA ALA A 124 9.06 6.33 -8.22
C ALA A 124 9.81 5.77 -9.43
N ILE A 125 11.06 5.39 -9.21
CA ILE A 125 11.80 4.47 -10.08
C ILE A 125 11.89 3.14 -9.35
N VAL A 126 11.56 2.06 -10.06
CA VAL A 126 11.76 0.70 -9.56
C VAL A 126 12.98 0.12 -10.24
N LEU A 127 13.99 -0.22 -9.45
CA LEU A 127 15.18 -0.95 -9.87
C LEU A 127 14.97 -2.42 -9.59
N VAL A 128 15.35 -3.28 -10.53
CA VAL A 128 15.28 -4.73 -10.37
C VAL A 128 16.70 -5.31 -10.45
N ASP A 129 17.17 -5.81 -9.31
CA ASP A 129 18.42 -6.55 -9.22
C ASP A 129 18.16 -7.98 -9.73
N VAL A 130 18.60 -8.25 -10.94
CA VAL A 130 18.27 -9.48 -11.70
C VAL A 130 19.11 -10.65 -11.20
N HIS A 131 18.45 -11.75 -10.86
CA HIS A 131 19.13 -13.01 -10.50
C HIS A 131 18.82 -14.16 -11.48
N GLN A 132 17.77 -14.01 -12.29
CA GLN A 132 17.43 -15.01 -13.30
C GLN A 132 16.64 -14.39 -14.45
N VAL A 133 16.87 -14.87 -15.66
CA VAL A 133 16.08 -14.56 -16.86
C VAL A 133 15.64 -15.87 -17.51
N GLY A 134 14.36 -15.95 -17.85
CA GLY A 134 13.80 -17.09 -18.59
C GLY A 134 13.21 -16.64 -19.92
N THR A 135 13.56 -17.34 -21.00
CA THR A 135 12.90 -17.17 -22.30
C THR A 135 12.08 -18.39 -22.63
N SER A 136 10.97 -18.18 -23.34
CA SER A 136 10.14 -19.27 -23.86
C SER A 136 9.54 -18.88 -25.21
N CYS A 137 9.06 -19.88 -25.95
CA CYS A 137 8.29 -19.60 -27.15
C CYS A 137 6.98 -18.91 -26.79
N GLY A 138 6.61 -17.91 -27.57
CA GLY A 138 5.34 -17.18 -27.43
C GLY A 138 4.29 -17.65 -28.44
N PHE A 139 4.25 -18.94 -28.80
CA PHE A 139 3.41 -19.44 -29.91
C PHE A 139 1.92 -19.20 -29.73
N SER A 140 1.44 -19.10 -28.48
CA SER A 140 0.04 -18.78 -28.19
C SER A 140 -0.23 -17.30 -27.98
N VAL A 141 0.81 -16.43 -28.02
CA VAL A 141 0.64 -14.98 -27.93
C VAL A 141 0.13 -14.48 -29.29
N PRO A 142 -1.04 -13.83 -29.34
CA PRO A 142 -1.58 -13.33 -30.59
C PRO A 142 -0.77 -12.16 -31.11
N PHE A 143 -0.87 -11.91 -32.42
CA PHE A 143 -0.35 -10.69 -33.02
C PHE A 143 -1.24 -9.51 -32.69
N TYR A 144 -0.60 -8.36 -32.36
CA TYR A 144 -1.25 -7.06 -32.28
C TYR A 144 -0.45 -6.03 -33.05
N GLU A 145 -1.16 -5.14 -33.73
CA GLU A 145 -0.56 -3.97 -34.34
C GLU A 145 -0.45 -2.83 -33.33
N TYR A 146 0.78 -2.35 -33.14
CA TYR A 146 1.00 -1.18 -32.34
C TYR A 146 0.59 0.08 -33.11
N LYS A 147 -0.36 0.84 -32.57
CA LYS A 147 -0.78 2.11 -33.13
C LYS A 147 0.01 3.27 -32.48
N GLU A 148 -0.12 3.44 -31.19
CA GLU A 148 0.49 4.56 -30.46
C GLU A 148 0.41 4.31 -28.93
N HIS A 149 1.18 5.05 -28.13
CA HIS A 149 1.00 5.13 -26.70
C HIS A 149 -0.17 6.04 -26.34
N ARG A 150 -0.91 5.70 -25.27
CA ARG A 150 -1.97 6.55 -24.74
C ARG A 150 -1.35 7.72 -23.99
N THR A 151 -1.78 8.94 -24.26
CA THR A 151 -1.33 10.17 -23.58
C THR A 151 -2.21 10.54 -22.37
N THR A 152 -3.38 9.93 -22.24
CA THR A 152 -4.42 10.26 -21.27
C THR A 152 -3.91 10.41 -19.82
N LEU A 153 -2.98 9.53 -19.40
CA LEU A 153 -2.40 9.59 -18.06
C LEU A 153 -1.51 10.83 -17.89
N ASN A 154 -0.65 11.08 -18.86
CA ASN A 154 0.29 12.20 -18.86
C ASN A 154 -0.48 13.53 -18.84
N GLU A 155 -1.41 13.71 -19.78
CA GLU A 155 -2.27 14.91 -19.87
C GLU A 155 -3.07 15.15 -18.58
N ARG A 156 -3.53 14.07 -17.92
CA ARG A 156 -4.24 14.18 -16.65
C ARG A 156 -3.36 14.81 -15.58
N PHE A 157 -2.13 14.29 -15.41
CA PHE A 157 -1.23 14.77 -14.36
C PHE A 157 -0.58 16.09 -14.70
N GLU A 158 -0.38 16.41 -15.98
CA GLU A 158 0.01 17.75 -16.43
C GLU A 158 -1.05 18.79 -16.04
N ARG A 159 -2.33 18.55 -16.38
CA ARG A 159 -3.44 19.44 -15.98
C ARG A 159 -3.59 19.55 -14.45
N MET A 160 -3.31 18.48 -13.71
CA MET A 160 -3.35 18.49 -12.26
C MET A 160 -2.23 19.36 -11.68
N ASP A 161 -1.01 19.23 -12.20
CA ASP A 161 0.15 20.01 -11.82
C ASP A 161 -0.03 21.51 -12.16
N GLU A 162 -0.58 21.82 -13.33
CA GLU A 162 -0.92 23.18 -13.71
C GLU A 162 -1.91 23.83 -12.74
N ARG A 163 -2.99 23.13 -12.38
CA ARG A 163 -3.96 23.62 -11.39
C ARG A 163 -3.35 23.80 -10.00
N PHE A 164 -2.45 22.92 -9.61
CA PHE A 164 -1.69 23.09 -8.37
C PHE A 164 -0.83 24.33 -8.39
N LYS A 165 -0.09 24.59 -9.48
CA LYS A 165 0.71 25.81 -9.68
C LYS A 165 -0.14 27.10 -9.69
N GLN A 166 -1.40 27.01 -10.07
CA GLN A 166 -2.37 28.10 -10.01
C GLN A 166 -2.99 28.30 -8.61
N GLY A 167 -2.52 27.59 -7.59
CA GLY A 167 -2.94 27.75 -6.20
C GLY A 167 -4.02 26.74 -5.73
N ASN A 168 -4.40 25.76 -6.53
CA ASN A 168 -5.31 24.71 -6.08
C ASN A 168 -4.55 23.62 -5.32
N GLU A 169 -4.38 23.79 -4.01
CA GLU A 169 -3.65 22.87 -3.14
C GLU A 169 -4.23 21.43 -3.13
N LYS A 170 -5.52 21.27 -3.46
CA LYS A 170 -6.17 19.95 -3.52
C LYS A 170 -5.65 19.09 -4.68
N GLU A 171 -5.04 19.69 -5.67
CA GLU A 171 -4.48 19.05 -6.86
C GLU A 171 -2.96 18.73 -6.72
N SER A 172 -2.40 18.81 -5.51
CA SER A 172 -1.01 18.43 -5.29
C SER A 172 -0.79 16.92 -5.42
N MET A 173 0.32 16.52 -6.04
CA MET A 173 0.69 15.10 -6.21
C MET A 173 0.80 14.36 -4.87
N PRO A 174 1.49 14.91 -3.83
CA PRO A 174 1.54 14.25 -2.52
C PRO A 174 0.16 13.99 -1.91
N ARG A 175 -0.80 14.90 -2.11
CA ARG A 175 -2.17 14.71 -1.65
C ARG A 175 -2.90 13.60 -2.40
N TYR A 176 -2.71 13.52 -3.71
CA TYR A 176 -3.25 12.42 -4.52
C TYR A 176 -2.68 11.07 -4.04
N TRP A 177 -1.35 11.00 -3.81
CA TRP A 177 -0.71 9.79 -3.33
C TRP A 177 -1.18 9.42 -1.91
N ALA A 178 -1.35 10.42 -1.02
CA ALA A 178 -1.91 10.19 0.32
C ALA A 178 -3.29 9.52 0.25
N LEU A 179 -4.15 9.97 -0.66
CA LEU A 179 -5.50 9.43 -0.85
C LEU A 179 -5.48 8.04 -1.52
N LYS A 180 -4.63 7.82 -2.53
CA LYS A 180 -4.71 6.64 -3.42
C LYS A 180 -3.59 5.62 -3.21
N ASN A 181 -2.41 6.04 -2.74
CA ASN A 181 -1.19 5.23 -2.75
C ASN A 181 -0.55 5.02 -1.38
N SER A 182 -1.28 5.29 -0.30
CA SER A 182 -0.80 5.03 1.06
C SER A 182 -0.72 3.54 1.40
N TRP A 183 -1.61 2.73 0.84
CA TRP A 183 -1.76 1.31 1.15
C TRP A 183 -2.00 0.47 -0.10
N SER A 184 -1.56 -0.79 -0.07
CA SER A 184 -2.05 -1.80 -1.02
C SER A 184 -3.49 -2.18 -0.72
N MET A 185 -4.12 -2.98 -1.59
CA MET A 185 -5.44 -3.54 -1.32
C MET A 185 -5.46 -4.47 -0.09
N ASP A 186 -4.33 -5.13 0.20
CA ASP A 186 -4.15 -6.00 1.36
C ASP A 186 -3.74 -5.23 2.64
N GLY A 187 -3.69 -3.89 2.58
CA GLY A 187 -3.37 -3.05 3.73
C GLY A 187 -1.87 -2.92 4.04
N LEU A 188 -0.99 -3.33 3.14
CA LEU A 188 0.45 -3.11 3.31
C LEU A 188 0.78 -1.64 3.03
N PRO A 189 1.66 -1.01 3.84
CA PRO A 189 2.13 0.35 3.59
C PRO A 189 2.83 0.46 2.23
N ALA A 190 2.54 1.54 1.49
CA ALA A 190 3.18 1.82 0.21
C ALA A 190 4.05 3.08 0.27
N LEU A 191 3.89 4.04 -0.64
CA LEU A 191 4.74 5.22 -0.73
C LEU A 191 4.96 5.93 0.62
N HIS A 192 6.20 6.16 1.01
CA HIS A 192 6.56 6.87 2.24
C HIS A 192 6.06 8.31 2.24
N ILE A 193 6.19 9.02 1.10
CA ILE A 193 5.66 10.37 0.94
C ILE A 193 4.13 10.39 1.12
N ALA A 194 3.43 9.37 0.63
CA ALA A 194 1.98 9.25 0.80
C ALA A 194 1.61 9.05 2.28
N GLN A 195 2.36 8.19 3.00
CA GLN A 195 2.18 7.97 4.43
C GLN A 195 2.43 9.23 5.26
N LYS A 196 3.49 9.99 4.92
CA LYS A 196 3.82 11.26 5.57
C LYS A 196 2.71 12.27 5.35
N THR A 197 2.37 12.56 4.09
CA THR A 197 1.35 13.56 3.73
C THR A 197 -0.03 13.21 4.31
N ARG A 198 -0.39 11.93 4.32
CA ARG A 198 -1.63 11.45 4.93
C ARG A 198 -1.73 11.84 6.41
N LYS A 199 -0.65 11.64 7.17
CA LYS A 199 -0.60 12.01 8.60
C LYS A 199 -0.65 13.52 8.80
N GLU A 200 0.14 14.26 8.04
CA GLU A 200 0.23 15.72 8.15
C GLU A 200 -1.08 16.42 7.79
N GLN A 201 -1.77 15.97 6.75
CA GLN A 201 -3.00 16.56 6.25
C GLN A 201 -4.27 15.84 6.72
N GLN A 202 -4.15 14.84 7.60
CA GLN A 202 -5.26 14.03 8.11
C GLN A 202 -6.15 13.45 7.01
N ILE A 203 -5.52 12.98 5.94
CA ILE A 203 -6.24 12.39 4.79
C ILE A 203 -6.57 10.93 5.10
N GLU A 204 -7.84 10.57 4.97
CA GLU A 204 -8.27 9.18 5.01
C GLU A 204 -8.08 8.54 3.62
N PRO A 205 -7.24 7.49 3.49
CA PRO A 205 -7.00 6.84 2.23
C PRO A 205 -8.22 6.10 1.71
N LEU A 206 -8.34 6.03 0.38
CA LEU A 206 -9.40 5.29 -0.26
C LEU A 206 -9.32 3.80 0.11
N LYS A 207 -10.44 3.24 0.55
CA LYS A 207 -10.60 1.79 0.73
C LYS A 207 -10.53 1.09 -0.63
N LYS A 208 -9.60 0.17 -0.79
CA LYS A 208 -9.37 -0.55 -2.05
C LYS A 208 -10.02 -1.92 -2.10
N MET A 209 -10.47 -2.42 -0.96
CA MET A 209 -11.11 -3.72 -0.83
C MET A 209 -12.37 -3.59 0.01
N VAL A 210 -13.40 -4.34 -0.35
CA VAL A 210 -14.69 -4.40 0.34
C VAL A 210 -15.07 -5.85 0.65
N GLY A 211 -15.96 -6.02 1.59
CA GLY A 211 -16.43 -7.36 2.00
C GLY A 211 -15.62 -7.97 3.16
N PRO A 212 -15.90 -9.25 3.48
CA PRO A 212 -15.38 -9.90 4.70
C PRO A 212 -13.85 -10.05 4.73
N LEU A 213 -13.21 -10.09 3.56
CA LEU A 213 -11.76 -10.23 3.43
C LEU A 213 -11.02 -8.89 3.42
N ALA A 214 -11.75 -7.76 3.49
CA ALA A 214 -11.12 -6.44 3.53
C ALA A 214 -10.28 -6.28 4.80
N PRO A 215 -9.03 -5.75 4.68
CA PRO A 215 -8.15 -5.56 5.82
C PRO A 215 -8.80 -4.68 6.88
N THR A 216 -8.74 -5.11 8.13
CA THR A 216 -9.25 -4.35 9.28
C THR A 216 -8.45 -3.06 9.55
N HIS A 217 -7.25 -2.92 8.99
CA HIS A 217 -6.43 -1.72 9.11
C HIS A 217 -7.09 -0.44 8.56
N TYR A 218 -8.02 -0.57 7.63
CA TYR A 218 -8.86 0.56 7.22
C TYR A 218 -9.83 1.03 8.30
N GLN A 219 -10.04 0.22 9.35
CA GLN A 219 -10.96 0.52 10.44
C GLN A 219 -10.26 1.10 11.68
N ASN A 220 -8.93 0.93 11.83
CA ASN A 220 -8.21 1.28 13.05
C ASN A 220 -7.06 2.27 12.82
N SER A 221 -7.38 3.49 12.38
CA SER A 221 -6.51 4.65 12.63
C SER A 221 -6.41 5.01 14.12
N HIS A 222 -7.23 4.41 14.97
CA HIS A 222 -7.21 4.49 16.43
C HIS A 222 -6.77 3.16 17.06
N ARG A 223 -5.65 2.59 16.64
CA ARG A 223 -4.95 1.67 17.54
C ARG A 223 -4.40 2.51 18.68
N TYR A 224 -5.06 2.40 19.83
CA TYR A 224 -4.48 2.88 21.06
C TYR A 224 -3.09 2.30 21.20
N GLY A 225 -2.07 3.13 21.29
CA GLY A 225 -0.72 2.67 21.55
C GLY A 225 -0.69 1.87 22.87
N LEU A 226 0.30 1.01 23.06
CA LEU A 226 0.47 0.27 24.31
C LEU A 226 0.40 1.21 25.52
N GLU A 227 0.93 2.42 25.40
CA GLU A 227 0.88 3.49 26.39
C GLU A 227 -0.56 3.92 26.72
N GLN A 228 -1.44 4.06 25.74
CA GLN A 228 -2.84 4.43 25.96
C GLN A 228 -3.64 3.28 26.59
N LEU A 229 -3.31 2.03 26.21
CA LEU A 229 -3.89 0.85 26.83
C LEU A 229 -3.46 0.74 28.30
N LEU A 230 -2.19 0.92 28.61
CA LEU A 230 -1.64 0.94 29.97
C LEU A 230 -2.25 2.08 30.79
N LEU A 231 -2.43 3.27 30.21
CA LEU A 231 -3.09 4.39 30.87
C LEU A 231 -4.55 4.07 31.19
N ALA A 232 -5.29 3.47 30.25
CA ALA A 232 -6.68 3.07 30.50
C ALA A 232 -6.79 2.02 31.61
N VAL A 233 -5.91 1.03 31.62
CA VAL A 233 -5.83 0.02 32.71
C VAL A 233 -5.50 0.70 34.03
N PHE A 234 -4.52 1.59 34.07
CA PHE A 234 -4.12 2.30 35.27
C PHE A 234 -5.26 3.16 35.83
N VAL A 235 -5.96 3.92 34.99
CA VAL A 235 -7.13 4.72 35.38
C VAL A 235 -8.26 3.82 35.91
N THR A 236 -8.50 2.68 35.28
CA THR A 236 -9.53 1.73 35.71
C THR A 236 -9.19 1.15 37.10
N VAL A 237 -7.93 0.81 37.34
CA VAL A 237 -7.47 0.31 38.65
C VAL A 237 -7.65 1.38 39.74
N ILE A 238 -7.31 2.63 39.46
CA ILE A 238 -7.50 3.76 40.43
C ILE A 238 -8.99 3.96 40.72
N ILE A 239 -9.83 4.00 39.71
CA ILE A 239 -11.28 4.17 39.90
C ILE A 239 -11.86 3.02 40.71
N THR A 240 -11.46 1.78 40.41
CA THR A 240 -11.92 0.59 41.14
C THR A 240 -11.47 0.64 42.59
N ALA A 241 -10.21 0.99 42.85
CA ALA A 241 -9.68 1.12 44.22
C ALA A 241 -10.42 2.24 45.00
N PHE A 242 -10.70 3.36 44.35
CA PHE A 242 -11.45 4.46 44.94
C PHE A 242 -12.89 4.06 45.29
N VAL A 243 -13.60 3.41 44.37
CA VAL A 243 -14.97 2.93 44.59
C VAL A 243 -15.03 1.84 45.67
N THR A 244 -14.07 0.94 45.73
CA THR A 244 -14.06 -0.10 46.76
C THR A 244 -13.73 0.43 48.15
N THR A 245 -12.79 1.38 48.27
CA THR A 245 -12.45 1.97 49.59
C THR A 245 -13.50 2.93 50.09
N TYR A 246 -13.92 3.90 49.28
CA TYR A 246 -14.86 4.95 49.72
C TYR A 246 -16.33 4.58 49.50
N GLY A 247 -16.67 3.78 48.52
CA GLY A 247 -18.05 3.33 48.27
C GLY A 247 -18.51 2.32 49.35
N LEU A 248 -17.64 1.45 49.80
CA LEU A 248 -17.94 0.50 50.89
C LEU A 248 -18.10 1.21 52.24
N ASP A 249 -17.30 2.24 52.53
CA ASP A 249 -17.43 3.04 53.76
C ASP A 249 -18.72 3.88 53.75
N THR A 250 -19.10 4.42 52.62
CA THR A 250 -20.38 5.15 52.47
C THR A 250 -21.57 4.19 52.64
N ALA A 251 -21.51 2.99 52.03
CA ALA A 251 -22.57 1.99 52.19
C ALA A 251 -22.66 1.46 53.64
N ARG A 252 -21.55 1.28 54.33
CA ARG A 252 -21.52 0.93 55.79
C ARG A 252 -22.09 2.06 56.62
N GLY A 253 -21.74 3.32 56.33
CA GLY A 253 -22.29 4.48 57.04
C GLY A 253 -23.78 4.67 56.89
N ILE A 254 -24.35 4.27 55.73
CA ILE A 254 -25.81 4.28 55.50
C ILE A 254 -26.50 3.11 56.22
N ALA A 255 -25.88 1.90 56.16
CA ALA A 255 -26.43 0.74 56.85
C ALA A 255 -26.52 0.88 58.37
N THR A 256 -25.58 1.63 58.98
CA THR A 256 -25.61 1.92 60.45
C THR A 256 -26.56 3.05 60.83
N ARG A 257 -27.17 3.79 59.89
CA ARG A 257 -28.13 4.85 60.15
C ARG A 257 -29.60 4.44 59.98
N ILE A 258 -29.86 3.20 59.56
CA ILE A 258 -31.25 2.69 59.49
C ILE A 258 -31.67 2.31 60.92
N PRO A 259 -32.64 2.97 61.56
CA PRO A 259 -33.09 2.61 62.90
C PRO A 259 -33.70 1.19 62.88
N ALA A 260 -33.42 0.44 63.97
CA ALA A 260 -33.91 -0.94 64.13
C ALA A 260 -35.43 -1.12 64.11
N ASP A 261 -36.21 -0.01 64.07
CA ASP A 261 -37.66 -0.01 64.05
C ASP A 261 -38.30 -0.22 62.69
N ALA A 262 -37.52 -0.14 61.60
CA ALA A 262 -38.09 -0.34 60.26
C ALA A 262 -38.41 -1.81 59.91
N SER A 263 -37.92 -2.76 60.73
CA SER A 263 -38.17 -4.18 60.54
C SER A 263 -39.54 -4.70 61.07
N ARG A 264 -40.30 -3.85 61.73
CA ARG A 264 -41.64 -4.23 62.26
C ARG A 264 -42.83 -3.88 61.36
N MET A 265 -42.63 -3.24 60.21
CA MET A 265 -43.73 -2.85 59.34
C MET A 265 -44.03 -3.82 58.20
N VAL A 266 -43.44 -4.99 58.14
CA VAL A 266 -43.63 -5.93 57.02
C VAL A 266 -44.40 -7.23 57.44
N GLN A 267 -45.04 -7.21 58.60
CA GLN A 267 -45.92 -8.31 59.03
C GLN A 267 -47.36 -7.84 59.21
N ALA A 268 -48.05 -7.52 58.14
CA ALA A 268 -49.53 -7.46 58.14
C ALA A 268 -50.08 -8.68 57.34
N PRO A 269 -51.00 -9.47 57.88
CA PRO A 269 -51.53 -10.65 57.17
C PRO A 269 -52.44 -10.25 56.03
N LEU A 270 -52.22 -10.85 54.88
CA LEU A 270 -53.14 -10.86 53.74
C LEU A 270 -54.50 -11.42 54.17
N ARG A 271 -55.51 -10.57 54.34
CA ARG A 271 -56.95 -10.95 54.40
C ARG A 271 -57.39 -11.37 53.01
N THR A 272 -57.70 -12.63 52.86
CA THR A 272 -58.47 -13.22 51.81
C THR A 272 -59.87 -12.58 51.78
N VAL A 273 -60.26 -12.04 50.65
CA VAL A 273 -61.67 -11.68 50.36
C VAL A 273 -62.09 -12.54 49.17
N ILE A 274 -63.11 -13.27 49.39
CA ILE A 274 -63.89 -14.16 48.51
C ILE A 274 -64.38 -13.42 47.28
#